data_9eb637dd309910dbaaf1dd9eea26849a
#
_entry.id   9eb637dd309910dbaaf1dd9eea26849a
#
_cell.length_a   1.000
_cell.length_b   1.000
_cell.length_c   1.000
_cell.angle_alpha   90.00
_cell.angle_beta   90.00
_cell.angle_gamma   90.00
#
_symmetry.space_group_name_H-M   'P 1'
#
loop_
_entity.id
_entity.type
_entity.pdbx_description
1 polymer ?
#
loop_
_entity_poly.entity_id
_entity_poly.type
_entity_poly.pdbx_seq_one_letter_code
_entity_poly.pdbx_strand_id
1 'polypeptide(L)'
;MTTAPDHVLALAAERTAARAAKDFARSDELRAEIAEFGWVVKDTAEGVELTQKPPFVVHATLAALLATAPSLPEAACTMALLVDGWADDLETCIRALMANSDDRVTVVALDCGNVQDAGLRLHELAAEYPGRVTELHVEPLLSRVGWAAGVAALASVVRSPLFGVMDVSTILTGDALPSILATFEDPSVIASGWRGVNVNVDDAWRTFADAGAGEVDAVLGYLMVVRAAAARECPPNPKAVFYRNADMEWSLALREYGAASGIGRIVVPAGEQPLRQDRHHAYHDTDPAYRDKESKKTYDRILQRFRGRTDLLCPRP
;
A
#
# COMPACT_ATOMS: atom_id res chain seq x y z
N MET A 1 17.06 10.69 17.50
CA MET A 1 18.00 10.87 16.34
C MET A 1 19.41 10.60 16.82
N THR A 2 20.09 9.63 16.25
CA THR A 2 21.49 9.33 16.57
C THR A 2 22.36 10.40 15.92
N THR A 3 23.20 11.08 16.70
CA THR A 3 24.13 12.07 16.15
C THR A 3 25.29 11.34 15.48
N ALA A 4 25.67 11.79 14.27
CA ALA A 4 26.80 11.20 13.55
C ALA A 4 28.10 11.37 14.37
N PRO A 5 28.96 10.34 14.41
CA PRO A 5 30.27 10.40 15.07
C PRO A 5 31.16 11.50 14.47
N ASP A 6 32.08 12.06 15.27
CA ASP A 6 32.95 13.18 14.86
C ASP A 6 33.74 12.89 13.56
N HIS A 7 34.22 11.67 13.35
CA HIS A 7 34.92 11.31 12.13
C HIS A 7 34.03 11.33 10.88
N VAL A 8 32.73 10.97 11.00
CA VAL A 8 31.76 11.05 9.91
C VAL A 8 31.41 12.51 9.63
N LEU A 9 31.28 13.33 10.65
CA LEU A 9 31.08 14.79 10.52
C LEU A 9 32.26 15.43 9.79
N ALA A 10 33.50 15.02 10.10
CA ALA A 10 34.71 15.52 9.43
C ALA A 10 34.73 15.15 7.94
N LEU A 11 34.41 13.89 7.58
CA LEU A 11 34.29 13.44 6.18
C LEU A 11 33.21 14.22 5.42
N ALA A 12 32.07 14.49 6.06
CA ALA A 12 31.00 15.27 5.45
C ALA A 12 31.41 16.73 5.19
N ALA A 13 32.18 17.35 6.09
CA ALA A 13 32.73 18.68 5.91
C ALA A 13 33.78 18.72 4.77
N GLU A 14 34.67 17.72 4.70
CA GLU A 14 35.63 17.60 3.62
C GLU A 14 34.94 17.41 2.26
N ARG A 15 33.90 16.59 2.21
CA ARG A 15 33.08 16.40 1.00
C ARG A 15 32.42 17.70 0.55
N THR A 16 31.92 18.49 1.48
CA THR A 16 31.33 19.81 1.18
C THR A 16 32.39 20.75 0.56
N ALA A 17 33.60 20.75 1.09
CA ALA A 17 34.71 21.52 0.54
C ALA A 17 35.13 21.07 -0.87
N ALA A 18 35.22 19.74 -1.09
CA ALA A 18 35.48 19.16 -2.40
C ALA A 18 34.43 19.57 -3.45
N ARG A 19 33.15 19.56 -3.10
CA ARG A 19 32.06 20.01 -3.98
C ARG A 19 32.17 21.51 -4.29
N ALA A 20 32.46 22.33 -3.31
CA ALA A 20 32.67 23.77 -3.52
C ALA A 20 33.85 24.04 -4.47
N ALA A 21 34.92 23.22 -4.41
CA ALA A 21 36.03 23.25 -5.30
C ALA A 21 35.76 22.60 -6.67
N LYS A 22 34.58 22.02 -6.90
CA LYS A 22 34.16 21.24 -8.06
C LYS A 22 35.00 19.98 -8.29
N ASP A 23 35.63 19.46 -7.23
CA ASP A 23 36.31 18.17 -7.24
C ASP A 23 35.28 17.07 -6.95
N PHE A 24 34.54 16.68 -7.99
CA PHE A 24 33.47 15.68 -7.88
C PHE A 24 34.05 14.28 -7.62
N ALA A 25 35.26 13.96 -8.13
CA ALA A 25 35.88 12.67 -7.88
C ALA A 25 36.13 12.47 -6.36
N ARG A 26 36.78 13.46 -5.73
CA ARG A 26 37.00 13.41 -4.26
C ARG A 26 35.71 13.42 -3.47
N SER A 27 34.70 14.18 -3.91
CA SER A 27 33.37 14.18 -3.29
C SER A 27 32.71 12.81 -3.31
N ASP A 28 32.84 12.06 -4.42
CA ASP A 28 32.24 10.72 -4.53
C ASP A 28 33.00 9.69 -3.71
N GLU A 29 34.36 9.78 -3.64
CA GLU A 29 35.17 8.96 -2.72
C GLU A 29 34.73 9.16 -1.27
N LEU A 30 34.63 10.41 -0.82
CA LEU A 30 34.19 10.75 0.55
C LEU A 30 32.76 10.28 0.85
N ARG A 31 31.87 10.32 -0.15
CA ARG A 31 30.52 9.75 -0.02
C ARG A 31 30.58 8.24 0.20
N ALA A 32 31.48 7.54 -0.50
CA ALA A 32 31.66 6.11 -0.31
C ALA A 32 32.26 5.80 1.08
N GLU A 33 33.27 6.57 1.54
CA GLU A 33 33.83 6.43 2.89
C GLU A 33 32.77 6.65 3.98
N ILE A 34 31.91 7.68 3.86
CA ILE A 34 30.80 7.91 4.78
C ILE A 34 29.85 6.72 4.81
N ALA A 35 29.56 6.12 3.62
CA ALA A 35 28.69 4.97 3.51
C ALA A 35 29.27 3.70 4.16
N GLU A 36 30.61 3.52 4.14
CA GLU A 36 31.28 2.43 4.86
C GLU A 36 31.14 2.51 6.38
N PHE A 37 31.05 3.75 6.90
CA PHE A 37 30.74 3.98 8.33
C PHE A 37 29.23 3.85 8.67
N GLY A 38 28.40 3.41 7.72
CA GLY A 38 26.97 3.22 7.94
C GLY A 38 26.17 4.52 7.95
N TRP A 39 26.63 5.56 7.23
CA TRP A 39 25.94 6.82 7.12
C TRP A 39 25.64 7.20 5.65
N VAL A 40 24.59 7.92 5.44
CA VAL A 40 24.19 8.49 4.15
C VAL A 40 24.27 10.01 4.24
N VAL A 41 24.92 10.62 3.26
CA VAL A 41 25.04 12.06 3.14
C VAL A 41 24.10 12.58 2.06
N LYS A 42 23.28 13.56 2.41
CA LYS A 42 22.33 14.23 1.52
C LYS A 42 22.61 15.73 1.50
N ASP A 43 22.70 16.29 0.31
CA ASP A 43 22.81 17.74 0.13
C ASP A 43 21.41 18.36 0.23
N THR A 44 21.25 19.39 1.08
CA THR A 44 20.03 20.17 1.26
C THR A 44 20.30 21.65 0.96
N ALA A 45 19.27 22.47 0.91
CA ALA A 45 19.42 23.92 0.73
C ALA A 45 20.13 24.58 1.91
N GLU A 46 19.99 23.97 3.11
CA GLU A 46 20.57 24.46 4.38
C GLU A 46 21.98 23.89 4.63
N GLY A 47 22.46 22.95 3.80
CA GLY A 47 23.77 22.33 3.96
C GLY A 47 23.76 20.83 3.69
N VAL A 48 24.44 20.06 4.55
CA VAL A 48 24.55 18.61 4.45
C VAL A 48 23.80 17.97 5.62
N GLU A 49 22.91 17.05 5.28
CA GLU A 49 22.22 16.17 6.23
C GLU A 49 22.90 14.80 6.24
N LEU A 50 23.16 14.27 7.44
CA LEU A 50 23.67 12.92 7.66
C LEU A 50 22.60 12.07 8.31
N THR A 51 22.26 10.97 7.67
CA THR A 51 21.31 9.99 8.20
C THR A 51 22.00 8.63 8.34
N GLN A 52 21.62 7.86 9.36
CA GLN A 52 22.13 6.50 9.49
C GLN A 52 21.62 5.64 8.33
N LYS A 53 22.52 4.84 7.72
CA LYS A 53 22.13 3.90 6.67
C LYS A 53 21.13 2.88 7.26
N PRO A 54 19.99 2.66 6.62
CA PRO A 54 19.04 1.67 7.11
C PRO A 54 19.65 0.26 7.07
N PRO A 55 19.26 -0.64 8.00
CA PRO A 55 19.75 -2.01 8.07
C PRO A 55 19.20 -2.92 6.97
N PHE A 56 18.38 -2.38 6.07
CA PHE A 56 17.71 -3.09 4.99
C PHE A 56 18.08 -2.51 3.62
N VAL A 57 17.78 -3.27 2.57
CA VAL A 57 18.04 -2.83 1.17
C VAL A 57 16.93 -1.88 0.72
N VAL A 58 17.32 -0.67 0.32
CA VAL A 58 16.41 0.32 -0.25
C VAL A 58 16.63 0.41 -1.76
N HIS A 59 15.58 0.23 -2.53
CA HIS A 59 15.61 0.29 -3.99
C HIS A 59 15.26 1.70 -4.49
N ALA A 60 16.05 2.20 -5.45
CA ALA A 60 15.83 3.53 -6.00
C ALA A 60 14.50 3.70 -6.75
N THR A 61 13.90 2.61 -7.23
CA THR A 61 12.63 2.62 -7.96
C THR A 61 11.83 1.34 -7.74
N LEU A 62 10.51 1.38 -7.95
CA LEU A 62 9.68 0.17 -7.97
C LEU A 62 10.17 -0.85 -9.00
N ALA A 63 10.64 -0.43 -10.17
CA ALA A 63 11.17 -1.33 -11.18
C ALA A 63 12.42 -2.08 -10.70
N ALA A 64 13.35 -1.39 -10.02
CA ALA A 64 14.53 -2.01 -9.42
C ALA A 64 14.15 -2.99 -8.32
N LEU A 65 13.18 -2.64 -7.47
CA LEU A 65 12.64 -3.52 -6.44
C LEU A 65 12.03 -4.77 -7.06
N LEU A 66 11.17 -4.65 -8.06
CA LEU A 66 10.51 -5.80 -8.70
C LEU A 66 11.49 -6.74 -9.40
N ALA A 67 12.60 -6.22 -9.93
CA ALA A 67 13.64 -7.04 -10.55
C ALA A 67 14.38 -7.96 -9.56
N THR A 68 14.38 -7.63 -8.28
CA THR A 68 15.11 -8.32 -7.22
C THR A 68 14.23 -8.71 -6.03
N ALA A 69 12.91 -8.56 -6.16
CA ALA A 69 11.97 -8.90 -5.10
C ALA A 69 12.14 -10.36 -4.64
N PRO A 70 12.12 -10.61 -3.33
CA PRO A 70 12.23 -11.97 -2.81
C PRO A 70 11.03 -12.81 -3.24
N SER A 71 11.25 -14.12 -3.28
CA SER A 71 10.14 -15.06 -3.43
C SER A 71 9.28 -15.04 -2.17
N LEU A 72 8.04 -14.61 -2.30
CA LEU A 72 7.12 -14.60 -1.16
C LEU A 72 6.72 -16.02 -0.77
N PRO A 73 6.42 -16.28 0.53
CA PRO A 73 5.91 -17.56 0.99
C PRO A 73 4.59 -17.92 0.30
N GLU A 74 4.35 -19.22 0.10
CA GLU A 74 3.03 -19.69 -0.29
C GLU A 74 2.06 -19.55 0.88
N ALA A 75 0.88 -18.97 0.59
CA ALA A 75 -0.17 -18.71 1.56
C ALA A 75 -1.55 -18.80 0.90
N ALA A 76 -2.62 -18.89 1.67
CA ALA A 76 -3.97 -18.78 1.14
C ALA A 76 -4.28 -17.32 0.71
N CYS A 77 -3.77 -16.37 1.48
CA CYS A 77 -3.91 -14.95 1.20
C CYS A 77 -2.64 -14.20 1.61
N THR A 78 -2.18 -13.28 0.78
CA THR A 78 -1.13 -12.32 1.14
C THR A 78 -1.74 -10.93 1.26
N MET A 79 -1.65 -10.35 2.46
CA MET A 79 -2.10 -8.99 2.75
C MET A 79 -1.01 -7.99 2.37
N ALA A 80 -1.35 -7.03 1.54
CA ALA A 80 -0.47 -5.95 1.09
C ALA A 80 -0.72 -4.68 1.90
N LEU A 81 0.35 -4.11 2.43
CA LEU A 81 0.33 -2.83 3.13
C LEU A 81 1.22 -1.82 2.38
N LEU A 82 0.72 -0.62 2.17
CA LEU A 82 1.53 0.52 1.74
C LEU A 82 1.88 1.34 2.98
N VAL A 83 3.18 1.55 3.21
CA VAL A 83 3.72 2.20 4.40
C VAL A 83 4.37 3.51 3.98
N ASP A 84 3.74 4.62 4.31
CA ASP A 84 4.22 5.97 4.01
C ASP A 84 4.27 6.87 5.26
N GLY A 85 4.49 6.25 6.42
CA GLY A 85 4.59 6.88 7.73
C GLY A 85 3.85 6.08 8.81
N TRP A 86 3.62 6.74 9.96
CA TRP A 86 2.86 6.23 11.11
C TRP A 86 3.35 4.88 11.65
N ALA A 87 4.59 4.86 12.10
CA ALA A 87 5.26 3.67 12.60
C ALA A 87 4.47 2.93 13.70
N ASP A 88 3.84 3.67 14.63
CA ASP A 88 3.08 3.07 15.75
C ASP A 88 1.78 2.39 15.27
N ASP A 89 1.13 2.95 14.24
CA ASP A 89 -0.07 2.34 13.68
C ASP A 89 0.26 1.13 12.82
N LEU A 90 1.35 1.21 12.05
CA LEU A 90 1.89 0.07 11.34
C LEU A 90 2.17 -1.10 12.30
N GLU A 91 2.83 -0.82 13.43
CA GLU A 91 3.09 -1.83 14.46
C GLU A 91 1.78 -2.42 14.99
N THR A 92 0.84 -1.57 15.37
CA THR A 92 -0.47 -1.99 15.89
C THR A 92 -1.22 -2.84 14.87
N CYS A 93 -1.23 -2.42 13.60
CA CYS A 93 -1.87 -3.13 12.50
C CYS A 93 -1.26 -4.52 12.28
N ILE A 94 0.06 -4.61 12.11
CA ILE A 94 0.74 -5.88 11.85
C ILE A 94 0.60 -6.83 13.04
N ARG A 95 0.82 -6.36 14.28
CA ARG A 95 0.64 -7.19 15.47
C ARG A 95 -0.79 -7.72 15.61
N ALA A 96 -1.78 -6.87 15.37
CA ALA A 96 -3.19 -7.28 15.40
C ALA A 96 -3.50 -8.31 14.30
N LEU A 97 -2.96 -8.12 13.10
CA LEU A 97 -3.12 -9.08 12.00
C LEU A 97 -2.47 -10.43 12.33
N MET A 98 -1.24 -10.42 12.87
CA MET A 98 -0.54 -11.65 13.24
C MET A 98 -1.21 -12.39 14.41
N ALA A 99 -1.76 -11.66 15.38
CA ALA A 99 -2.46 -12.24 16.53
C ALA A 99 -3.84 -12.82 16.18
N ASN A 100 -4.50 -12.28 15.12
CA ASN A 100 -5.87 -12.62 14.74
C ASN A 100 -5.94 -13.31 13.34
N SER A 101 -4.87 -13.94 12.90
CA SER A 101 -4.85 -14.77 11.70
C SER A 101 -3.87 -15.93 11.87
N ASP A 102 -4.13 -17.03 11.15
CA ASP A 102 -3.26 -18.21 11.15
C ASP A 102 -2.10 -18.05 10.12
N ASP A 103 -1.25 -19.07 10.02
CA ASP A 103 -0.08 -19.11 9.14
C ASP A 103 -0.41 -19.18 7.64
N ARG A 104 -1.68 -19.38 7.28
CA ARG A 104 -2.17 -19.31 5.89
C ARG A 104 -2.28 -17.87 5.38
N VAL A 105 -2.11 -16.89 6.28
CA VAL A 105 -2.12 -15.46 5.93
C VAL A 105 -0.71 -14.89 6.13
N THR A 106 -0.18 -14.28 5.09
CA THR A 106 1.11 -13.57 5.12
C THR A 106 0.92 -12.09 4.82
N VAL A 107 1.93 -11.30 5.15
CA VAL A 107 1.96 -9.86 4.88
C VAL A 107 3.13 -9.55 3.95
N VAL A 108 2.90 -8.72 2.96
CA VAL A 108 3.93 -8.01 2.22
C VAL A 108 3.72 -6.51 2.39
N ALA A 109 4.70 -5.82 2.94
CA ALA A 109 4.60 -4.39 3.18
C ALA A 109 5.65 -3.63 2.36
N LEU A 110 5.21 -2.59 1.67
CA LEU A 110 6.06 -1.70 0.89
C LEU A 110 6.23 -0.38 1.63
N ASP A 111 7.42 -0.19 2.20
CA ASP A 111 7.83 1.09 2.76
C ASP A 111 8.23 2.06 1.64
N CYS A 112 7.64 3.24 1.67
CA CYS A 112 7.80 4.29 0.67
C CYS A 112 8.71 5.42 1.17
N GLY A 113 9.87 5.07 1.74
CA GLY A 113 10.92 6.03 2.07
C GLY A 113 11.18 6.28 3.53
N ASN A 114 10.88 5.33 4.41
CA ASN A 114 11.14 5.38 5.85
C ASN A 114 10.61 6.66 6.53
N VAL A 115 9.43 7.10 6.11
CA VAL A 115 8.79 8.30 6.68
C VAL A 115 8.46 8.03 8.15
N GLN A 116 8.87 8.92 9.05
CA GLN A 116 8.67 8.79 10.51
C GLN A 116 9.19 7.46 11.09
N ASP A 117 10.30 6.95 10.55
CA ASP A 117 10.93 5.68 10.93
C ASP A 117 10.04 4.43 10.72
N ALA A 118 8.99 4.54 9.89
CA ALA A 118 8.10 3.42 9.63
C ALA A 118 8.79 2.26 8.90
N GLY A 119 9.79 2.53 8.05
CA GLY A 119 10.61 1.48 7.43
C GLY A 119 11.48 0.73 8.44
N LEU A 120 12.05 1.43 9.43
CA LEU A 120 12.78 0.79 10.54
C LEU A 120 11.85 -0.08 11.38
N ARG A 121 10.65 0.41 11.69
CA ARG A 121 9.64 -0.36 12.40
C ARG A 121 9.19 -1.59 11.61
N LEU A 122 9.02 -1.46 10.29
CA LEU A 122 8.71 -2.60 9.43
C LEU A 122 9.80 -3.66 9.46
N HIS A 123 11.07 -3.25 9.44
CA HIS A 123 12.22 -4.15 9.54
C HIS A 123 12.21 -4.95 10.84
N GLU A 124 11.96 -4.30 11.98
CA GLU A 124 11.81 -4.95 13.28
C GLU A 124 10.67 -5.99 13.27
N LEU A 125 9.53 -5.63 12.70
CA LEU A 125 8.36 -6.52 12.59
C LEU A 125 8.63 -7.70 11.65
N ALA A 126 9.32 -7.50 10.54
CA ALA A 126 9.71 -8.59 9.65
C ALA A 126 10.66 -9.58 10.33
N ALA A 127 11.58 -9.08 11.15
CA ALA A 127 12.46 -9.93 11.98
C ALA A 127 11.71 -10.66 13.11
N GLU A 128 10.65 -10.06 13.67
CA GLU A 128 9.81 -10.67 14.71
C GLU A 128 8.90 -11.77 14.16
N TYR A 129 8.41 -11.60 12.90
CA TYR A 129 7.49 -12.55 12.26
C TYR A 129 8.10 -13.17 10.98
N PRO A 130 9.22 -13.92 11.09
CA PRO A 130 9.92 -14.48 9.95
C PRO A 130 9.02 -15.44 9.16
N GLY A 131 9.01 -15.27 7.84
CA GLY A 131 8.16 -16.06 6.93
C GLY A 131 6.68 -15.65 6.90
N ARG A 132 6.24 -14.77 7.80
CA ARG A 132 4.88 -14.22 7.79
C ARG A 132 4.82 -12.76 7.36
N VAL A 133 5.83 -11.96 7.67
CA VAL A 133 5.94 -10.57 7.25
C VAL A 133 7.15 -10.42 6.33
N THR A 134 6.93 -9.90 5.13
CA THR A 134 7.98 -9.57 4.16
C THR A 134 8.03 -8.07 3.97
N GLU A 135 9.20 -7.50 4.18
CA GLU A 135 9.48 -6.09 3.98
C GLU A 135 10.03 -5.81 2.58
N LEU A 136 9.60 -4.72 2.00
CA LEU A 136 10.10 -4.17 0.75
C LEU A 136 10.28 -2.67 0.94
N HIS A 137 11.42 -2.11 0.45
CA HIS A 137 11.72 -0.69 0.67
C HIS A 137 12.13 0.00 -0.63
N VAL A 138 11.55 1.18 -0.86
CA VAL A 138 11.92 2.08 -1.95
C VAL A 138 12.31 3.44 -1.41
N GLU A 139 13.22 4.12 -2.12
CA GLU A 139 13.56 5.50 -1.78
C GLU A 139 12.33 6.40 -1.85
N PRO A 140 12.28 7.47 -1.02
CA PRO A 140 11.28 8.50 -1.16
C PRO A 140 11.49 9.18 -2.52
N LEU A 141 10.78 8.69 -3.52
CA LEU A 141 10.84 9.23 -4.87
C LEU A 141 10.37 10.68 -4.85
N LEU A 142 11.01 11.54 -5.67
CA LEU A 142 10.52 12.88 -5.98
C LEU A 142 9.07 12.87 -6.52
N SER A 143 8.65 11.74 -7.11
CA SER A 143 7.26 11.39 -7.32
C SER A 143 6.91 10.30 -6.31
N ARG A 144 6.10 10.62 -5.32
CA ARG A 144 5.56 9.66 -4.35
C ARG A 144 5.09 8.41 -5.08
N VAL A 145 5.44 7.23 -4.56
CA VAL A 145 4.80 5.99 -5.00
C VAL A 145 3.30 6.19 -4.78
N GLY A 146 2.54 6.34 -5.85
CA GLY A 146 1.10 6.49 -5.74
C GLY A 146 0.45 5.19 -5.30
N TRP A 147 -0.73 5.27 -4.69
CA TRP A 147 -1.46 4.10 -4.20
C TRP A 147 -1.58 2.99 -5.25
N ALA A 148 -2.04 3.34 -6.45
CA ALA A 148 -2.23 2.37 -7.52
C ALA A 148 -0.92 1.69 -7.96
N ALA A 149 0.17 2.45 -8.07
CA ALA A 149 1.47 1.91 -8.45
C ALA A 149 2.02 0.96 -7.39
N GLY A 150 1.88 1.31 -6.10
CA GLY A 150 2.27 0.45 -4.99
C GLY A 150 1.46 -0.84 -4.94
N VAL A 151 0.12 -0.75 -5.03
CA VAL A 151 -0.77 -1.92 -5.06
C VAL A 151 -0.46 -2.83 -6.26
N ALA A 152 -0.27 -2.27 -7.45
CA ALA A 152 0.08 -3.05 -8.64
C ALA A 152 1.45 -3.75 -8.50
N ALA A 153 2.45 -3.06 -7.93
CA ALA A 153 3.75 -3.65 -7.65
C ALA A 153 3.64 -4.82 -6.67
N LEU A 154 2.92 -4.65 -5.56
CA LEU A 154 2.70 -5.70 -4.58
C LEU A 154 1.92 -6.89 -5.17
N ALA A 155 0.86 -6.64 -5.96
CA ALA A 155 0.11 -7.69 -6.63
C ALA A 155 0.99 -8.52 -7.59
N SER A 156 2.01 -7.92 -8.21
CA SER A 156 2.89 -8.60 -9.16
C SER A 156 3.86 -9.59 -8.50
N VAL A 157 4.23 -9.39 -7.23
CA VAL A 157 5.16 -10.26 -6.50
C VAL A 157 4.44 -11.34 -5.68
N VAL A 158 3.14 -11.19 -5.43
CA VAL A 158 2.34 -12.14 -4.64
C VAL A 158 2.09 -13.43 -5.42
N ARG A 159 2.26 -14.58 -4.74
CA ARG A 159 2.05 -15.94 -5.29
C ARG A 159 0.79 -16.61 -4.77
N SER A 160 0.25 -16.14 -3.65
CA SER A 160 -1.02 -16.63 -3.09
C SER A 160 -2.16 -16.50 -4.11
N PRO A 161 -3.17 -17.38 -4.06
CA PRO A 161 -4.37 -17.25 -4.90
C PRO A 161 -5.18 -16.00 -4.60
N LEU A 162 -5.09 -15.48 -3.37
CA LEU A 162 -5.78 -14.27 -2.92
C LEU A 162 -4.77 -13.19 -2.52
N PHE A 163 -5.09 -11.96 -2.91
CA PHE A 163 -4.34 -10.75 -2.66
C PHE A 163 -5.21 -9.77 -1.89
N GLY A 164 -4.82 -9.47 -0.65
CA GLY A 164 -5.49 -8.48 0.19
C GLY A 164 -4.79 -7.13 0.12
N VAL A 165 -5.55 -6.05 0.14
CA VAL A 165 -5.07 -4.69 0.38
C VAL A 165 -5.70 -4.21 1.68
N MET A 166 -4.89 -3.68 2.59
CA MET A 166 -5.38 -3.20 3.86
C MET A 166 -4.71 -1.86 4.21
N ASP A 167 -5.51 -0.95 4.76
CA ASP A 167 -5.00 0.31 5.31
C ASP A 167 -4.32 0.04 6.66
N VAL A 168 -3.17 0.68 6.92
CA VAL A 168 -2.40 0.50 8.17
C VAL A 168 -3.16 0.97 9.42
N SER A 169 -4.23 1.75 9.27
CA SER A 169 -5.12 2.15 10.37
C SER A 169 -6.26 1.15 10.64
N THR A 170 -6.36 0.08 9.86
CA THR A 170 -7.34 -0.99 10.06
C THR A 170 -6.78 -2.04 11.02
N ILE A 171 -7.50 -2.30 12.10
CA ILE A 171 -7.08 -3.17 13.20
C ILE A 171 -8.03 -4.35 13.31
N LEU A 172 -7.49 -5.57 13.24
CA LEU A 172 -8.24 -6.78 13.54
C LEU A 172 -8.42 -6.91 15.06
N THR A 173 -9.66 -7.01 15.51
CA THR A 173 -10.02 -7.23 16.92
C THR A 173 -10.40 -8.67 17.22
N GLY A 174 -10.37 -9.50 16.19
CA GLY A 174 -10.62 -10.94 16.19
C GLY A 174 -10.39 -11.49 14.78
N ASP A 175 -10.66 -12.78 14.59
CA ASP A 175 -10.44 -13.45 13.30
C ASP A 175 -11.50 -13.08 12.26
N ALA A 176 -11.27 -12.00 11.53
CA ALA A 176 -12.15 -11.50 10.48
C ALA A 176 -11.92 -12.16 9.12
N LEU A 177 -10.74 -12.73 8.88
CA LEU A 177 -10.33 -13.19 7.56
C LEU A 177 -11.06 -14.45 7.08
N PRO A 178 -11.38 -15.47 7.91
CA PRO A 178 -12.08 -16.67 7.44
C PRO A 178 -13.39 -16.37 6.74
N SER A 179 -14.19 -15.44 7.25
CA SER A 179 -15.46 -15.08 6.62
C SER A 179 -15.29 -14.41 5.26
N ILE A 180 -14.26 -13.58 5.11
CA ILE A 180 -13.91 -12.92 3.85
C ILE A 180 -13.36 -13.96 2.87
N LEU A 181 -12.44 -14.82 3.30
CA LEU A 181 -11.81 -15.82 2.44
C LEU A 181 -12.82 -16.87 1.97
N ALA A 182 -13.77 -17.27 2.83
CA ALA A 182 -14.84 -18.21 2.48
C ALA A 182 -15.74 -17.71 1.33
N THR A 183 -15.87 -16.40 1.12
CA THR A 183 -16.64 -15.87 -0.02
C THR A 183 -16.07 -16.31 -1.37
N PHE A 184 -14.77 -16.61 -1.44
CA PHE A 184 -14.09 -17.05 -2.66
C PHE A 184 -14.28 -18.54 -3.00
N GLU A 185 -14.97 -19.29 -2.15
CA GLU A 185 -15.47 -20.64 -2.48
C GLU A 185 -16.49 -20.57 -3.63
N ASP A 186 -17.22 -19.44 -3.73
CA ASP A 186 -17.97 -19.10 -4.92
C ASP A 186 -17.03 -18.62 -6.02
N PRO A 187 -16.87 -19.37 -7.13
CA PRO A 187 -15.96 -19.00 -8.20
C PRO A 187 -16.34 -17.69 -8.91
N SER A 188 -17.59 -17.23 -8.79
CA SER A 188 -18.05 -15.97 -9.38
C SER A 188 -17.58 -14.73 -8.62
N VAL A 189 -17.10 -14.88 -7.37
CA VAL A 189 -16.61 -13.77 -6.55
C VAL A 189 -15.19 -13.38 -6.98
N ILE A 190 -15.02 -12.14 -7.40
CA ILE A 190 -13.71 -11.57 -7.79
C ILE A 190 -13.05 -10.80 -6.64
N ALA A 191 -13.85 -10.15 -5.81
CA ALA A 191 -13.38 -9.41 -4.64
C ALA A 191 -14.34 -9.53 -3.46
N SER A 192 -13.79 -9.41 -2.26
CA SER A 192 -14.54 -9.38 -1.01
C SER A 192 -13.85 -8.43 -0.02
N GLY A 193 -14.55 -7.98 1.02
CA GLY A 193 -13.93 -7.07 1.99
C GLY A 193 -14.84 -6.70 3.14
N TRP A 194 -14.35 -5.76 3.96
CA TRP A 194 -15.04 -5.37 5.18
C TRP A 194 -16.23 -4.44 4.95
N ARG A 195 -16.04 -3.37 4.18
CA ARG A 195 -17.05 -2.33 3.94
C ARG A 195 -17.41 -2.25 2.47
N GLY A 196 -18.67 -2.43 2.18
CA GLY A 196 -19.23 -2.28 0.85
C GLY A 196 -19.91 -0.94 0.64
N VAL A 197 -19.99 -0.53 -0.61
CA VAL A 197 -20.78 0.63 -1.03
C VAL A 197 -21.52 0.32 -2.32
N ASN A 198 -22.66 0.98 -2.47
CA ASN A 198 -23.47 0.92 -3.66
C ASN A 198 -23.59 2.29 -4.31
N VAL A 199 -23.51 2.31 -5.62
CA VAL A 199 -23.68 3.51 -6.44
C VAL A 199 -25.12 4.00 -6.34
N ASN A 200 -25.32 5.29 -6.11
CA ASN A 200 -26.64 5.89 -6.23
C ASN A 200 -26.93 6.22 -7.71
N VAL A 201 -27.77 5.42 -8.34
CA VAL A 201 -28.14 5.62 -9.76
C VAL A 201 -29.10 6.78 -9.96
N ASP A 202 -29.93 7.09 -8.95
CA ASP A 202 -30.97 8.12 -9.01
C ASP A 202 -30.37 9.54 -9.04
N ASP A 203 -29.19 9.71 -8.48
CA ASP A 203 -28.45 10.97 -8.53
C ASP A 203 -27.41 11.05 -9.65
N ALA A 204 -27.50 10.13 -10.60
CA ALA A 204 -26.56 10.01 -11.73
C ALA A 204 -25.11 9.73 -11.27
N TRP A 205 -24.93 8.86 -10.29
CA TRP A 205 -23.63 8.43 -9.74
C TRP A 205 -22.87 9.52 -8.98
N ARG A 206 -23.57 10.49 -8.40
CA ARG A 206 -22.93 11.56 -7.64
C ARG A 206 -22.55 11.15 -6.23
N THR A 207 -23.23 10.15 -5.69
CA THR A 207 -22.96 9.62 -4.35
C THR A 207 -22.90 8.10 -4.36
N PHE A 208 -22.29 7.57 -3.30
CA PHE A 208 -22.28 6.16 -2.95
C PHE A 208 -22.91 6.03 -1.57
N ALA A 209 -23.70 4.98 -1.37
CA ALA A 209 -24.31 4.66 -0.09
C ALA A 209 -23.58 3.46 0.52
N ASP A 210 -23.42 3.46 1.85
CA ASP A 210 -22.93 2.28 2.56
C ASP A 210 -23.83 1.09 2.26
N ALA A 211 -23.23 -0.07 2.03
CA ALA A 211 -23.91 -1.32 1.75
C ALA A 211 -23.61 -2.35 2.85
N GLY A 212 -24.63 -3.09 3.21
CA GLY A 212 -24.52 -4.20 4.16
C GLY A 212 -23.89 -5.46 3.53
N ALA A 213 -24.07 -6.59 4.24
CA ALA A 213 -23.64 -7.90 3.75
C ALA A 213 -24.37 -8.30 2.45
N GLY A 214 -23.70 -9.08 1.64
CA GLY A 214 -24.17 -9.54 0.34
C GLY A 214 -23.39 -8.96 -0.83
N GLU A 215 -23.96 -9.02 -2.03
CA GLU A 215 -23.32 -8.44 -3.20
C GLU A 215 -23.42 -6.92 -3.19
N VAL A 216 -22.29 -6.25 -3.47
CA VAL A 216 -22.14 -4.80 -3.47
C VAL A 216 -21.46 -4.31 -4.74
N ASP A 217 -21.60 -3.02 -5.07
CA ASP A 217 -20.94 -2.49 -6.28
C ASP A 217 -19.42 -2.34 -6.11
N ALA A 218 -18.98 -1.97 -4.92
CA ALA A 218 -17.57 -1.82 -4.61
C ALA A 218 -17.30 -2.13 -3.13
N VAL A 219 -16.07 -2.53 -2.81
CA VAL A 219 -15.54 -2.61 -1.46
C VAL A 219 -14.48 -1.55 -1.23
N LEU A 220 -14.42 -1.04 0.00
CA LEU A 220 -13.48 0.00 0.38
C LEU A 220 -12.13 -0.59 0.77
N GLY A 221 -11.07 0.13 0.47
CA GLY A 221 -9.67 -0.28 0.68
C GLY A 221 -9.20 -0.36 2.13
N TYR A 222 -10.11 -0.23 3.11
CA TYR A 222 -9.79 -0.50 4.52
C TYR A 222 -9.35 -1.93 4.73
N LEU A 223 -10.06 -2.87 4.14
CA LEU A 223 -9.68 -4.27 3.97
C LEU A 223 -10.45 -4.80 2.76
N MET A 224 -9.73 -5.07 1.69
CA MET A 224 -10.23 -5.58 0.42
C MET A 224 -9.36 -6.77 -0.02
N VAL A 225 -9.99 -7.89 -0.31
CA VAL A 225 -9.32 -9.09 -0.85
C VAL A 225 -9.80 -9.32 -2.27
N VAL A 226 -8.89 -9.66 -3.17
CA VAL A 226 -9.14 -9.86 -4.61
C VAL A 226 -8.49 -11.18 -5.05
N ARG A 227 -9.03 -11.85 -6.06
CA ARG A 227 -8.29 -12.94 -6.71
C ARG A 227 -6.98 -12.41 -7.28
N ALA A 228 -5.85 -12.98 -6.87
CA ALA A 228 -4.53 -12.45 -7.22
C ALA A 228 -4.28 -12.41 -8.74
N ALA A 229 -4.83 -13.36 -9.49
CA ALA A 229 -4.79 -13.33 -10.96
C ALA A 229 -5.50 -12.08 -11.51
N ALA A 230 -6.70 -11.79 -11.01
CA ALA A 230 -7.45 -10.61 -11.42
C ALA A 230 -6.74 -9.31 -11.02
N ALA A 231 -6.11 -9.25 -9.84
CA ALA A 231 -5.33 -8.09 -9.41
C ALA A 231 -4.13 -7.81 -10.33
N ARG A 232 -3.49 -8.85 -10.88
CA ARG A 232 -2.39 -8.71 -11.84
C ARG A 232 -2.84 -8.31 -13.23
N GLU A 233 -3.95 -8.87 -13.71
CA GLU A 233 -4.45 -8.64 -15.08
C GLU A 233 -5.28 -7.36 -15.19
N CYS A 234 -5.93 -6.97 -14.09
CA CYS A 234 -6.70 -5.74 -13.95
C CYS A 234 -6.22 -4.95 -12.72
N PRO A 235 -4.98 -4.41 -12.74
CA PRO A 235 -4.47 -3.62 -11.63
C PRO A 235 -5.23 -2.29 -11.49
N PRO A 236 -5.13 -1.60 -10.35
CA PRO A 236 -5.68 -0.27 -10.18
C PRO A 236 -5.17 0.70 -11.26
N ASN A 237 -5.99 1.67 -11.61
CA ASN A 237 -5.63 2.68 -12.60
C ASN A 237 -4.37 3.45 -12.16
N PRO A 238 -3.26 3.47 -12.94
CA PRO A 238 -2.01 4.10 -12.54
C PRO A 238 -2.11 5.60 -12.27
N LYS A 239 -3.20 6.24 -12.70
CA LYS A 239 -3.50 7.65 -12.40
C LYS A 239 -4.16 7.84 -11.02
N ALA A 240 -4.52 6.78 -10.31
CA ALA A 240 -5.05 6.83 -8.95
C ALA A 240 -3.89 6.91 -7.94
N VAL A 241 -3.27 8.08 -7.86
CA VAL A 241 -2.10 8.32 -6.99
C VAL A 241 -2.48 8.45 -5.52
N PHE A 242 -3.70 8.85 -5.21
CA PHE A 242 -4.26 8.94 -3.87
C PHE A 242 -5.32 7.85 -3.68
N TYR A 243 -5.37 7.24 -2.50
CA TYR A 243 -6.20 6.06 -2.23
C TYR A 243 -7.70 6.33 -2.32
N ARG A 244 -8.16 7.54 -1.93
CA ARG A 244 -9.58 7.87 -1.86
C ARG A 244 -10.25 7.77 -3.23
N ASN A 245 -11.32 7.00 -3.30
CA ASN A 245 -12.06 6.62 -4.52
C ASN A 245 -11.29 5.65 -5.45
N ALA A 246 -10.01 5.37 -5.20
CA ALA A 246 -9.20 4.47 -6.02
C ALA A 246 -9.65 3.00 -5.87
N ASP A 247 -10.04 2.62 -4.67
CA ASP A 247 -10.64 1.34 -4.33
C ASP A 247 -11.99 1.13 -5.05
N MET A 248 -12.83 2.15 -5.08
CA MET A 248 -14.09 2.12 -5.83
C MET A 248 -13.87 2.05 -7.34
N GLU A 249 -12.95 2.87 -7.89
CA GLU A 249 -12.56 2.80 -9.31
C GLU A 249 -12.08 1.39 -9.67
N TRP A 250 -11.25 0.79 -8.81
CA TRP A 250 -10.72 -0.54 -9.02
C TRP A 250 -11.79 -1.62 -8.89
N SER A 251 -12.68 -1.54 -7.92
CA SER A 251 -13.81 -2.46 -7.75
C SER A 251 -14.68 -2.51 -9.01
N LEU A 252 -15.06 -1.35 -9.55
CA LEU A 252 -15.84 -1.28 -10.80
C LEU A 252 -15.05 -1.84 -12.01
N ALA A 253 -13.74 -1.59 -12.07
CA ALA A 253 -12.89 -2.15 -13.12
C ALA A 253 -12.78 -3.68 -13.01
N LEU A 254 -12.69 -4.24 -11.80
CA LEU A 254 -12.71 -5.67 -11.56
C LEU A 254 -14.05 -6.31 -11.95
N ARG A 255 -15.18 -5.65 -11.68
CA ARG A 255 -16.49 -6.12 -12.16
C ARG A 255 -16.55 -6.14 -13.68
N GLU A 256 -16.08 -5.08 -14.35
CA GLU A 256 -16.03 -5.02 -15.81
C GLU A 256 -15.11 -6.12 -16.40
N TYR A 257 -13.92 -6.29 -15.82
CA TYR A 257 -12.97 -7.34 -16.20
C TYR A 257 -13.59 -8.73 -16.06
N GLY A 258 -14.25 -9.02 -14.95
CA GLY A 258 -14.85 -10.32 -14.67
C GLY A 258 -16.16 -10.58 -15.38
N ALA A 259 -16.86 -9.56 -15.87
CA ALA A 259 -18.19 -9.72 -16.48
C ALA A 259 -18.21 -10.70 -17.65
N ALA A 260 -17.20 -10.66 -18.52
CA ALA A 260 -17.10 -11.55 -19.67
C ALA A 260 -16.88 -13.03 -19.28
N SER A 261 -16.35 -13.30 -18.10
CA SER A 261 -16.02 -14.64 -17.59
C SER A 261 -16.98 -15.10 -16.48
N GLY A 262 -17.99 -14.32 -16.12
CA GLY A 262 -18.93 -14.59 -15.03
C GLY A 262 -18.33 -14.57 -13.63
N ILE A 263 -17.16 -13.93 -13.44
CA ILE A 263 -16.42 -13.84 -12.16
C ILE A 263 -16.37 -12.40 -11.62
N GLY A 264 -17.40 -11.62 -11.85
CA GLY A 264 -17.41 -10.18 -11.53
C GLY A 264 -18.08 -9.80 -10.20
N ARG A 265 -18.53 -10.75 -9.38
CA ARG A 265 -19.24 -10.44 -8.14
C ARG A 265 -18.27 -9.92 -7.08
N ILE A 266 -18.72 -8.86 -6.37
CA ILE A 266 -18.04 -8.30 -5.20
C ILE A 266 -18.96 -8.48 -4.00
N VAL A 267 -18.44 -9.04 -2.91
CA VAL A 267 -19.27 -9.50 -1.80
C VAL A 267 -18.71 -9.01 -0.47
N VAL A 268 -19.60 -8.56 0.41
CA VAL A 268 -19.32 -8.36 1.84
C VAL A 268 -19.87 -9.55 2.61
N PRO A 269 -19.08 -10.25 3.44
CA PRO A 269 -19.56 -11.40 4.19
C PRO A 269 -20.64 -11.01 5.19
N ALA A 270 -21.49 -11.97 5.55
CA ALA A 270 -22.53 -11.78 6.55
C ALA A 270 -21.94 -11.66 7.96
N GLY A 271 -22.67 -10.95 8.83
CA GLY A 271 -22.27 -10.74 10.22
C GLY A 271 -21.35 -9.54 10.42
N GLU A 272 -21.23 -9.13 11.67
CA GLU A 272 -20.30 -8.08 12.06
C GLU A 272 -18.87 -8.62 12.02
N GLN A 273 -18.01 -7.93 11.30
CA GLN A 273 -16.62 -8.32 11.21
C GLN A 273 -15.84 -7.73 12.40
N PRO A 274 -15.01 -8.53 13.10
CA PRO A 274 -14.21 -8.05 14.23
C PRO A 274 -13.05 -7.18 13.75
N LEU A 275 -13.38 -6.02 13.22
CA LEU A 275 -12.49 -5.02 12.66
C LEU A 275 -12.88 -3.65 13.20
N ARG A 276 -11.88 -2.82 13.41
CA ARG A 276 -12.07 -1.40 13.68
C ARG A 276 -11.10 -0.59 12.85
N GLN A 277 -11.43 0.68 12.67
CA GLN A 277 -10.53 1.65 12.10
C GLN A 277 -10.39 2.80 13.09
N ASP A 278 -9.17 2.96 13.61
CA ASP A 278 -8.91 3.91 14.66
C ASP A 278 -8.76 5.31 14.10
N ARG A 279 -8.08 5.47 12.95
CA ARG A 279 -7.75 6.77 12.41
C ARG A 279 -7.46 6.70 10.91
N HIS A 280 -7.93 7.68 10.18
CA HIS A 280 -7.62 7.87 8.76
C HIS A 280 -6.40 8.79 8.60
N HIS A 281 -5.18 8.28 8.88
CA HIS A 281 -3.98 9.08 8.84
C HIS A 281 -3.75 9.73 7.49
N ALA A 282 -3.69 8.93 6.44
CA ALA A 282 -3.48 9.44 5.10
C ALA A 282 -4.54 10.46 4.66
N TYR A 283 -5.72 10.46 5.30
CA TYR A 283 -6.75 11.45 5.03
C TYR A 283 -6.53 12.74 5.83
N HIS A 284 -6.32 12.63 7.14
CA HIS A 284 -6.27 13.79 8.03
C HIS A 284 -4.95 14.54 7.95
N ASP A 285 -3.84 13.82 7.73
CA ASP A 285 -2.49 14.39 7.73
C ASP A 285 -1.99 14.77 6.32
N THR A 286 -2.78 14.47 5.28
CA THR A 286 -2.49 14.93 3.92
C THR A 286 -3.04 16.35 3.69
N ASP A 287 -2.28 17.18 2.97
CA ASP A 287 -2.73 18.51 2.56
C ASP A 287 -4.13 18.48 1.94
N PRO A 288 -5.11 19.23 2.45
CA PRO A 288 -6.49 19.15 1.99
C PRO A 288 -6.67 19.49 0.51
N ALA A 289 -5.90 20.44 -0.03
CA ALA A 289 -6.02 20.83 -1.43
C ALA A 289 -5.51 19.73 -2.36
N TYR A 290 -4.40 19.08 -1.99
CA TYR A 290 -3.88 17.91 -2.71
C TYR A 290 -4.87 16.75 -2.65
N ARG A 291 -5.34 16.41 -1.45
CA ARG A 291 -6.31 15.34 -1.22
C ARG A 291 -7.59 15.50 -2.05
N ASP A 292 -8.19 16.69 -1.98
CA ASP A 292 -9.45 16.95 -2.66
C ASP A 292 -9.27 16.95 -4.19
N LYS A 293 -8.15 17.50 -4.68
CA LYS A 293 -7.79 17.49 -6.09
C LYS A 293 -7.62 16.07 -6.64
N GLU A 294 -6.85 15.22 -5.98
CA GLU A 294 -6.58 13.86 -6.46
C GLU A 294 -7.80 12.95 -6.29
N SER A 295 -8.55 13.08 -5.19
CA SER A 295 -9.83 12.39 -4.99
C SER A 295 -10.84 12.75 -6.09
N LYS A 296 -10.95 14.05 -6.43
CA LYS A 296 -11.82 14.52 -7.50
C LYS A 296 -11.41 13.94 -8.85
N LYS A 297 -10.13 13.92 -9.19
CA LYS A 297 -9.65 13.32 -10.44
C LYS A 297 -10.04 11.86 -10.57
N THR A 298 -9.89 11.09 -9.49
CA THR A 298 -10.29 9.67 -9.46
C THR A 298 -11.80 9.55 -9.65
N TYR A 299 -12.57 10.37 -8.95
CA TYR A 299 -14.02 10.36 -9.08
C TYR A 299 -14.49 10.76 -10.48
N ASP A 300 -13.89 11.77 -11.09
CA ASP A 300 -14.19 12.18 -12.47
C ASP A 300 -13.93 11.03 -13.46
N ARG A 301 -12.88 10.20 -13.24
CA ARG A 301 -12.63 8.99 -14.06
C ARG A 301 -13.71 7.93 -13.87
N ILE A 302 -14.17 7.71 -12.63
CA ILE A 302 -15.30 6.80 -12.35
C ILE A 302 -16.51 7.24 -13.17
N LEU A 303 -16.87 8.52 -13.10
CA LEU A 303 -17.99 9.05 -13.84
C LEU A 303 -17.80 8.97 -15.37
N GLN A 304 -16.62 9.24 -15.86
CA GLN A 304 -16.31 9.19 -17.29
C GLN A 304 -16.42 7.76 -17.85
N ARG A 305 -15.92 6.76 -17.09
CA ARG A 305 -15.84 5.37 -17.56
C ARG A 305 -17.10 4.57 -17.28
N PHE A 306 -17.71 4.75 -16.11
CA PHE A 306 -18.70 3.82 -15.60
C PHE A 306 -20.11 4.41 -15.49
N ARG A 307 -20.31 5.72 -15.51
CA ARG A 307 -21.63 6.32 -15.38
C ARG A 307 -22.60 5.72 -16.39
N GLY A 308 -23.74 5.21 -15.90
CA GLY A 308 -24.78 4.58 -16.71
C GLY A 308 -24.54 3.10 -17.03
N ARG A 309 -23.40 2.53 -16.64
CA ARG A 309 -23.10 1.09 -16.75
C ARG A 309 -23.80 0.30 -15.63
N THR A 310 -25.15 0.32 -15.65
CA THR A 310 -25.96 -0.42 -14.66
C THR A 310 -25.78 -1.94 -14.77
N ASP A 311 -25.31 -2.42 -15.90
CA ASP A 311 -24.92 -3.82 -16.16
C ASP A 311 -23.76 -4.30 -15.29
N LEU A 312 -22.96 -3.37 -14.75
CA LEU A 312 -21.84 -3.67 -13.84
C LEU A 312 -22.23 -3.61 -12.37
N LEU A 313 -23.42 -3.14 -12.04
CA LEU A 313 -23.84 -2.99 -10.65
C LEU A 313 -24.42 -4.30 -10.11
N CYS A 314 -24.36 -4.45 -8.77
CA CYS A 314 -25.03 -5.55 -8.12
C CYS A 314 -26.55 -5.48 -8.36
N PRO A 315 -27.27 -6.61 -8.37
CA PRO A 315 -28.73 -6.61 -8.45
C PRO A 315 -29.35 -5.71 -7.38
N ARG A 316 -30.30 -4.86 -7.77
CA ARG A 316 -31.05 -4.03 -6.84
C ARG A 316 -32.34 -4.78 -6.43
N PRO A 317 -32.80 -4.64 -5.16
CA PRO A 317 -34.04 -5.22 -4.71
C PRO A 317 -35.26 -4.63 -5.45
#